data_1e557fb998cabbbc61e6f8b01406a352
#
_entry.id   1e557fb998cabbbc61e6f8b01406a352
#
_cell.length_a   1.000
_cell.length_b   1.000
_cell.length_c   1.000
_cell.angle_alpha   90.00
_cell.angle_beta   90.00
_cell.angle_gamma   90.00
#
_symmetry.space_group_name_H-M   'P 1'
#
loop_
_entity.id
_entity.type
_entity.pdbx_description
1 polymer ?
#
loop_
_entity_poly.entity_id
_entity_poly.type
_entity_poly.pdbx_seq_one_letter_code
_entity_poly.pdbx_strand_id
1 'polypeptide(L)'
;MAFVPLVLGLIMGLIGTTLVVVSVRSRKKAEESTRWPTAQGKVVSSTVREHTDYDDETHHVRHSYEPVVEYEYAVAGTPLSGHKLSFGATSFDRQTAHQVVNRYPSGATVSVHYNPAKPGEAVLETKASGGALFLIAGIAMIALSVGSLCFSLFLAFASTSA
;
A
#
# COMPACT_ATOMS: atom_id res chain seq x y z
N MET A 1 1.08 -32.10 19.94
CA MET A 1 0.12 -31.09 19.38
C MET A 1 0.56 -29.63 19.55
N ALA A 2 1.72 -29.33 20.13
CA ALA A 2 2.24 -27.96 20.32
C ALA A 2 2.81 -27.30 19.04
N PHE A 3 3.04 -28.05 17.98
CA PHE A 3 3.61 -27.50 16.73
C PHE A 3 2.66 -26.61 15.92
N VAL A 4 1.35 -26.86 15.98
CA VAL A 4 0.36 -26.09 15.21
C VAL A 4 0.33 -24.61 15.61
N PRO A 5 0.19 -24.25 16.91
CA PRO A 5 0.18 -22.87 17.31
C PRO A 5 1.54 -22.16 17.08
N LEU A 6 2.63 -22.89 17.17
CA LEU A 6 3.97 -22.35 16.90
C LEU A 6 4.14 -21.98 15.42
N VAL A 7 3.76 -22.85 14.49
CA VAL A 7 3.83 -22.59 13.05
C VAL A 7 2.91 -21.46 12.67
N LEU A 8 1.67 -21.44 13.19
CA LEU A 8 0.71 -20.38 12.93
C LEU A 8 1.22 -19.02 13.45
N GLY A 9 1.80 -18.99 14.65
CA GLY A 9 2.42 -17.79 15.22
C GLY A 9 3.56 -17.25 14.36
N LEU A 10 4.44 -18.11 13.85
CA LEU A 10 5.54 -17.70 12.96
C LEU A 10 5.03 -17.11 11.64
N ILE A 11 4.04 -17.75 11.01
CA ILE A 11 3.44 -17.26 9.76
C ILE A 11 2.79 -15.89 9.98
N MET A 12 1.98 -15.75 11.03
CA MET A 12 1.35 -14.46 11.38
C MET A 12 2.38 -13.37 11.68
N GLY A 13 3.47 -13.72 12.38
CA GLY A 13 4.57 -12.80 12.67
C GLY A 13 5.27 -12.31 11.41
N LEU A 14 5.54 -13.18 10.45
CA LEU A 14 6.14 -12.83 9.16
C LEU A 14 5.22 -11.90 8.35
N ILE A 15 3.95 -12.24 8.23
CA ILE A 15 2.97 -11.42 7.50
C ILE A 15 2.82 -10.05 8.17
N GLY A 16 2.64 -10.03 9.50
CA GLY A 16 2.52 -8.78 10.26
C GLY A 16 3.75 -7.87 10.11
N THR A 17 4.95 -8.44 10.19
CA THR A 17 6.21 -7.70 10.00
C THR A 17 6.31 -7.12 8.59
N THR A 18 5.95 -7.90 7.56
CA THR A 18 5.96 -7.45 6.17
C THR A 18 5.00 -6.27 5.97
N LEU A 19 3.77 -6.36 6.50
CA LEU A 19 2.79 -5.28 6.43
C LEU A 19 3.28 -3.99 7.10
N VAL A 20 3.90 -4.10 8.29
CA VAL A 20 4.47 -2.94 9.00
C VAL A 20 5.61 -2.32 8.19
N VAL A 21 6.55 -3.12 7.69
CA VAL A 21 7.69 -2.63 6.91
C VAL A 21 7.24 -1.92 5.64
N VAL A 22 6.30 -2.50 4.90
CA VAL A 22 5.75 -1.88 3.68
C VAL A 22 5.04 -0.56 4.01
N SER A 23 4.21 -0.54 5.06
CA SER A 23 3.49 0.66 5.49
C SER A 23 4.43 1.79 5.92
N VAL A 24 5.47 1.47 6.70
CA VAL A 24 6.46 2.47 7.15
C VAL A 24 7.28 3.01 5.97
N ARG A 25 7.70 2.14 5.04
CA ARG A 25 8.43 2.56 3.84
C ARG A 25 7.60 3.47 2.95
N SER A 26 6.32 3.14 2.74
CA SER A 26 5.40 3.97 1.95
C SER A 26 5.19 5.35 2.59
N ARG A 27 5.04 5.42 3.92
CA ARG A 27 4.93 6.70 4.64
C ARG A 27 6.20 7.53 4.56
N LYS A 28 7.38 6.92 4.74
CA LYS A 28 8.66 7.62 4.58
C LYS A 28 8.82 8.20 3.18
N LYS A 29 8.51 7.42 2.13
CA LYS A 29 8.56 7.92 0.75
C LYS A 29 7.55 9.05 0.51
N ALA A 30 6.35 8.96 1.05
CA ALA A 30 5.36 10.03 0.97
C ALA A 30 5.88 11.31 1.66
N GLU A 31 6.49 11.19 2.83
CA GLU A 31 7.09 12.30 3.55
C GLU A 31 8.28 12.90 2.78
N GLU A 32 9.17 12.07 2.25
CA GLU A 32 10.27 12.51 1.38
C GLU A 32 9.76 13.26 0.16
N SER A 33 8.68 12.79 -0.46
CA SER A 33 8.11 13.39 -1.66
C SER A 33 7.52 14.79 -1.42
N THR A 34 7.23 15.17 -0.19
CA THR A 34 6.82 16.55 0.13
C THR A 34 7.93 17.58 -0.13
N ARG A 35 9.19 17.13 -0.12
CA ARG A 35 10.38 17.97 -0.36
C ARG A 35 10.87 17.87 -1.80
N TRP A 36 10.24 17.04 -2.63
CA TRP A 36 10.65 16.87 -4.01
C TRP A 36 10.32 18.12 -4.83
N PRO A 37 11.18 18.47 -5.79
CA PRO A 37 10.87 19.50 -6.76
C PRO A 37 9.65 19.12 -7.58
N THR A 38 8.97 20.13 -8.10
CA THR A 38 7.80 19.97 -8.95
C THR A 38 8.09 20.29 -10.40
N ALA A 39 7.49 19.55 -11.30
CA ALA A 39 7.44 19.86 -12.72
C ALA A 39 5.98 20.00 -13.15
N GLN A 40 5.72 20.85 -14.16
CA GLN A 40 4.42 20.89 -14.82
C GLN A 40 4.24 19.64 -15.67
N GLY A 41 3.12 18.95 -15.51
CA GLY A 41 2.73 17.80 -16.30
C GLY A 41 1.34 17.94 -16.87
N LYS A 42 0.99 17.02 -17.75
CA LYS A 42 -0.34 16.92 -18.35
C LYS A 42 -0.87 15.50 -18.20
N VAL A 43 -2.11 15.36 -17.77
CA VAL A 43 -2.79 14.06 -17.70
C VAL A 43 -3.10 13.57 -19.11
N VAL A 44 -2.62 12.38 -19.44
CA VAL A 44 -2.85 11.73 -20.74
C VAL A 44 -4.11 10.87 -20.66
N SER A 45 -4.21 10.05 -19.61
CA SER A 45 -5.33 9.12 -19.40
C SER A 45 -5.74 9.11 -17.94
N SER A 46 -7.03 8.99 -17.68
CA SER A 46 -7.59 8.91 -16.33
C SER A 46 -8.81 8.00 -16.35
N THR A 47 -8.68 6.82 -15.75
CA THR A 47 -9.69 5.76 -15.78
C THR A 47 -9.76 5.05 -14.43
N VAL A 48 -10.88 4.37 -14.16
CA VAL A 48 -11.01 3.45 -13.03
C VAL A 48 -10.92 2.03 -13.55
N ARG A 49 -9.97 1.26 -13.04
CA ARG A 49 -9.85 -0.17 -13.28
C ARG A 49 -10.57 -0.92 -12.15
N GLU A 50 -11.48 -1.80 -12.52
CA GLU A 50 -12.14 -2.70 -11.58
C GLU A 50 -11.37 -4.00 -11.51
N HIS A 51 -11.08 -4.44 -10.29
CA HIS A 51 -10.54 -5.76 -9.98
C HIS A 51 -11.64 -6.55 -9.26
N THR A 52 -11.93 -7.71 -9.78
CA THR A 52 -12.91 -8.64 -9.21
C THR A 52 -12.15 -9.86 -8.72
N ASP A 53 -12.10 -10.05 -7.40
CA ASP A 53 -11.54 -11.22 -6.77
C ASP A 53 -12.67 -12.15 -6.36
N TYR A 54 -12.61 -13.40 -6.81
CA TYR A 54 -13.54 -14.44 -6.44
C TYR A 54 -12.89 -15.34 -5.37
N ASP A 55 -13.54 -15.41 -4.22
CA ASP A 55 -13.13 -16.29 -3.12
C ASP A 55 -13.88 -17.61 -3.25
N ASP A 56 -13.17 -18.68 -3.65
CA ASP A 56 -13.72 -20.01 -3.87
C ASP A 56 -14.25 -20.66 -2.59
N GLU A 57 -13.71 -20.32 -1.42
CA GLU A 57 -14.13 -20.94 -0.15
C GLU A 57 -15.41 -20.31 0.39
N THR A 58 -15.56 -19.00 0.28
CA THR A 58 -16.69 -18.24 0.82
C THR A 58 -17.74 -17.89 -0.22
N HIS A 59 -17.51 -18.16 -1.51
CA HIS A 59 -18.36 -17.78 -2.64
C HIS A 59 -18.67 -16.27 -2.67
N HIS A 60 -17.81 -15.45 -2.07
CA HIS A 60 -17.93 -14.00 -2.09
C HIS A 60 -17.13 -13.38 -3.22
N VAL A 61 -17.80 -12.53 -3.97
CA VAL A 61 -17.16 -11.67 -4.98
C VAL A 61 -16.76 -10.36 -4.30
N ARG A 62 -15.47 -10.05 -4.31
CA ARG A 62 -14.96 -8.77 -3.81
C ARG A 62 -14.60 -7.88 -4.98
N HIS A 63 -15.18 -6.71 -5.03
CA HIS A 63 -14.83 -5.67 -6.00
C HIS A 63 -13.90 -4.66 -5.36
N SER A 64 -12.79 -4.37 -6.02
CA SER A 64 -11.89 -3.28 -5.66
C SER A 64 -11.61 -2.41 -6.89
N TYR A 65 -11.44 -1.12 -6.69
CA TYR A 65 -11.33 -0.13 -7.75
C TYR A 65 -10.01 0.60 -7.65
N GLU A 66 -9.24 0.61 -8.72
CA GLU A 66 -7.96 1.29 -8.83
C GLU A 66 -8.09 2.50 -9.77
N PRO A 67 -7.93 3.74 -9.26
CA PRO A 67 -7.82 4.90 -10.14
C PRO A 67 -6.46 4.88 -10.85
N VAL A 68 -6.48 4.79 -12.17
CA VAL A 68 -5.29 4.81 -13.03
C VAL A 68 -5.22 6.17 -13.71
N VAL A 69 -4.24 6.98 -13.31
CA VAL A 69 -3.97 8.30 -13.90
C VAL A 69 -2.59 8.28 -14.51
N GLU A 70 -2.52 8.37 -15.83
CA GLU A 70 -1.27 8.49 -16.58
C GLU A 70 -1.00 9.95 -16.91
N TYR A 71 0.23 10.38 -16.71
CA TYR A 71 0.63 11.76 -16.95
C TYR A 71 2.04 11.84 -17.53
N GLU A 72 2.26 12.88 -18.34
CA GLU A 72 3.56 13.23 -18.91
C GLU A 72 4.06 14.52 -18.27
N TYR A 73 5.37 14.61 -18.10
CA TYR A 73 6.05 15.79 -17.56
C TYR A 73 7.48 15.85 -18.12
N ALA A 74 8.15 16.98 -17.98
CA ALA A 74 9.54 17.11 -18.43
C ALA A 74 10.45 17.57 -17.30
N VAL A 75 11.62 16.96 -17.19
CA VAL A 75 12.69 17.35 -16.25
C VAL A 75 13.94 17.69 -17.04
N ALA A 76 14.42 18.92 -16.91
CA ALA A 76 15.58 19.42 -17.66
C ALA A 76 15.49 19.16 -19.19
N GLY A 77 14.29 19.31 -19.77
CA GLY A 77 14.04 19.09 -21.19
C GLY A 77 13.82 17.63 -21.60
N THR A 78 13.98 16.67 -20.69
CA THR A 78 13.75 15.25 -20.97
C THR A 78 12.28 14.90 -20.68
N PRO A 79 11.51 14.41 -21.67
CA PRO A 79 10.13 13.97 -21.45
C PRO A 79 10.11 12.66 -20.68
N LEU A 80 9.21 12.57 -19.69
CA LEU A 80 9.02 11.43 -18.81
C LEU A 80 7.52 11.17 -18.64
N SER A 81 7.15 9.93 -18.36
CA SER A 81 5.79 9.53 -18.04
C SER A 81 5.70 8.95 -16.62
N GLY A 82 4.57 9.16 -15.99
CA GLY A 82 4.26 8.62 -14.67
C GLY A 82 2.83 8.12 -14.59
N HIS A 83 2.58 7.21 -13.64
CA HIS A 83 1.25 6.66 -13.38
C HIS A 83 0.94 6.58 -11.88
N LYS A 84 1.90 6.94 -11.01
CA LYS A 84 1.69 6.92 -9.57
C LYS A 84 0.94 8.16 -9.11
N LEU A 85 -0.21 7.92 -8.47
CA LEU A 85 -0.97 8.99 -7.83
C LEU A 85 -0.29 9.42 -6.53
N SER A 86 -0.02 8.45 -5.64
CA SER A 86 0.59 8.65 -4.32
C SER A 86 1.36 7.40 -3.89
N PHE A 87 2.02 7.48 -2.74
CA PHE A 87 2.59 6.30 -2.07
C PHE A 87 1.54 5.66 -1.14
N GLY A 88 1.43 4.32 -1.17
CA GLY A 88 0.53 3.56 -0.30
C GLY A 88 -0.49 2.73 -1.06
N ALA A 89 -1.73 2.71 -0.59
CA ALA A 89 -2.80 1.91 -1.19
C ALA A 89 -3.17 2.42 -2.58
N THR A 90 -3.33 1.48 -3.50
CA THR A 90 -3.75 1.72 -4.88
C THR A 90 -5.21 1.31 -5.13
N SER A 91 -5.78 0.51 -4.22
CA SER A 91 -7.16 0.01 -4.31
C SER A 91 -8.08 0.73 -3.32
N PHE A 92 -9.24 1.12 -3.80
CA PHE A 92 -10.25 1.90 -3.09
C PHE A 92 -11.64 1.32 -3.28
N ASP A 93 -12.62 1.86 -2.56
CA ASP A 93 -14.02 1.69 -2.91
C ASP A 93 -14.35 2.46 -4.21
N ARG A 94 -15.46 2.09 -4.83
CA ARG A 94 -15.88 2.64 -6.13
C ARG A 94 -16.01 4.16 -6.11
N GLN A 95 -16.62 4.71 -5.06
CA GLN A 95 -16.88 6.15 -4.97
C GLN A 95 -15.56 6.94 -4.87
N THR A 96 -14.65 6.49 -4.01
CA THR A 96 -13.32 7.11 -3.84
C THR A 96 -12.51 7.05 -5.12
N ALA A 97 -12.51 5.89 -5.84
CA ALA A 97 -11.80 5.76 -7.09
C ALA A 97 -12.31 6.75 -8.16
N HIS A 98 -13.64 6.88 -8.29
CA HIS A 98 -14.22 7.87 -9.20
C HIS A 98 -13.94 9.32 -8.80
N GLN A 99 -13.93 9.64 -7.50
CA GLN A 99 -13.56 10.99 -7.03
C GLN A 99 -12.12 11.34 -7.40
N VAL A 100 -11.20 10.37 -7.33
CA VAL A 100 -9.79 10.58 -7.74
C VAL A 100 -9.73 10.87 -9.25
N VAL A 101 -10.34 10.03 -10.10
CA VAL A 101 -10.33 10.21 -11.54
C VAL A 101 -10.95 11.56 -11.95
N ASN A 102 -12.04 11.96 -11.31
CA ASN A 102 -12.70 13.26 -11.57
C ASN A 102 -11.82 14.46 -11.18
N ARG A 103 -10.89 14.28 -10.23
CA ARG A 103 -9.94 15.32 -9.84
C ARG A 103 -8.83 15.53 -10.88
N TYR A 104 -8.53 14.48 -11.64
CA TYR A 104 -7.48 14.45 -12.65
C TYR A 104 -8.01 14.09 -14.03
N PRO A 105 -8.88 14.92 -14.65
CA PRO A 105 -9.43 14.60 -15.96
C PRO A 105 -8.34 14.62 -17.05
N SER A 106 -8.52 13.81 -18.09
CA SER A 106 -7.60 13.80 -19.23
C SER A 106 -7.46 15.19 -19.86
N GLY A 107 -6.23 15.57 -20.17
CA GLY A 107 -5.88 16.91 -20.67
C GLY A 107 -5.60 17.95 -19.58
N ALA A 108 -5.90 17.68 -18.30
CA ALA A 108 -5.63 18.60 -17.21
C ALA A 108 -4.13 18.83 -16.98
N THR A 109 -3.78 20.07 -16.65
CA THR A 109 -2.43 20.41 -16.20
C THR A 109 -2.30 20.08 -14.72
N VAL A 110 -1.21 19.38 -14.35
CA VAL A 110 -0.96 18.90 -13.00
C VAL A 110 0.45 19.25 -12.52
N SER A 111 0.61 19.38 -11.20
CA SER A 111 1.93 19.51 -10.59
C SER A 111 2.44 18.12 -10.22
N VAL A 112 3.56 17.72 -10.80
CA VAL A 112 4.19 16.41 -10.61
C VAL A 112 5.38 16.57 -9.68
N HIS A 113 5.36 15.89 -8.52
CA HIS A 113 6.50 15.82 -7.62
C HIS A 113 7.42 14.68 -8.07
N TYR A 114 8.66 14.99 -8.44
CA TYR A 114 9.60 13.99 -8.93
C TYR A 114 10.82 13.86 -8.03
N ASN A 115 11.36 12.64 -7.94
CA ASN A 115 12.59 12.36 -7.20
C ASN A 115 13.81 12.92 -7.96
N PRO A 116 14.55 13.89 -7.40
CA PRO A 116 15.69 14.48 -8.09
C PRO A 116 16.82 13.49 -8.39
N ALA A 117 16.97 12.43 -7.58
CA ALA A 117 17.96 11.37 -7.83
C ALA A 117 17.50 10.35 -8.88
N LYS A 118 16.19 10.24 -9.09
CA LYS A 118 15.53 9.34 -10.06
C LYS A 118 14.34 10.02 -10.70
N PRO A 119 14.52 10.90 -11.70
CA PRO A 119 13.44 11.71 -12.26
C PRO A 119 12.23 10.93 -12.80
N GLY A 120 12.40 9.66 -13.16
CA GLY A 120 11.29 8.77 -13.54
C GLY A 120 10.43 8.28 -12.35
N GLU A 121 10.84 8.51 -11.10
CA GLU A 121 10.02 8.24 -9.91
C GLU A 121 9.28 9.53 -9.53
N ALA A 122 7.98 9.58 -9.80
CA ALA A 122 7.18 10.76 -9.57
C ALA A 122 5.78 10.40 -9.06
N VAL A 123 5.15 11.36 -8.36
CA VAL A 123 3.79 11.25 -7.81
C VAL A 123 3.02 12.56 -8.00
N LEU A 124 1.70 12.48 -8.07
CA LEU A 124 0.81 13.64 -8.09
C LEU A 124 0.47 14.13 -6.68
N GLU A 125 0.36 13.21 -5.72
CA GLU A 125 0.02 13.51 -4.34
C GLU A 125 1.12 13.02 -3.39
N THR A 126 1.56 13.87 -2.49
CA THR A 126 2.63 13.57 -1.52
C THR A 126 2.11 12.91 -0.24
N LYS A 127 0.78 12.81 -0.06
CA LYS A 127 0.17 12.14 1.08
C LYS A 127 0.12 10.63 0.85
N ALA A 128 0.52 9.84 1.85
CA ALA A 128 0.36 8.39 1.80
C ALA A 128 -1.13 8.02 1.87
N SER A 129 -1.60 7.22 0.89
CA SER A 129 -2.97 6.70 0.87
C SER A 129 -3.08 5.40 1.67
N GLY A 130 -4.12 5.24 2.49
CA GLY A 130 -4.56 3.97 3.07
C GLY A 130 -3.60 3.25 4.05
N GLY A 131 -2.40 3.74 4.27
CA GLY A 131 -1.36 3.06 5.04
C GLY A 131 -1.64 2.88 6.54
N ALA A 132 -2.63 3.56 7.12
CA ALA A 132 -2.94 3.47 8.55
C ALA A 132 -3.54 2.11 8.93
N LEU A 133 -4.49 1.62 8.15
CA LEU A 133 -5.15 0.34 8.40
C LEU A 133 -4.17 -0.84 8.31
N PHE A 134 -3.31 -0.85 7.29
CA PHE A 134 -2.28 -1.89 7.15
C PHE A 134 -1.25 -1.87 8.29
N LEU A 135 -0.90 -0.69 8.78
CA LEU A 135 -0.02 -0.56 9.93
C LEU A 135 -0.66 -1.13 11.21
N ILE A 136 -1.91 -0.77 11.49
CA ILE A 136 -2.67 -1.25 12.64
C ILE A 136 -2.85 -2.77 12.56
N ALA A 137 -3.26 -3.28 11.40
CA ALA A 137 -3.42 -4.71 11.17
C ALA A 137 -2.11 -5.47 11.36
N GLY A 138 -1.00 -4.95 10.82
CA GLY A 138 0.32 -5.55 10.99
C GLY A 138 0.77 -5.61 12.44
N ILE A 139 0.57 -4.54 13.22
CA ILE A 139 0.88 -4.50 14.66
C ILE A 139 0.02 -5.51 15.43
N ALA A 140 -1.29 -5.58 15.14
CA ALA A 140 -2.20 -6.54 15.76
C ALA A 140 -1.77 -7.99 15.49
N MET A 141 -1.38 -8.31 14.24
CA MET A 141 -0.89 -9.64 13.89
C MET A 141 0.41 -10.00 14.61
N ILE A 142 1.33 -9.05 14.78
CA ILE A 142 2.57 -9.28 15.54
C ILE A 142 2.24 -9.55 17.02
N ALA A 143 1.33 -8.79 17.63
CA ALA A 143 0.92 -8.99 19.01
C ALA A 143 0.28 -10.38 19.22
N LEU A 144 -0.59 -10.82 18.32
CA LEU A 144 -1.18 -12.15 18.33
C LEU A 144 -0.13 -13.26 18.15
N SER A 145 0.86 -13.04 17.27
CA SER A 145 2.00 -13.95 17.08
C SER A 145 2.80 -14.15 18.37
N VAL A 146 3.15 -13.05 19.05
CA VAL A 146 3.88 -13.12 20.33
C VAL A 146 3.05 -13.84 21.38
N GLY A 147 1.76 -13.55 21.51
CA GLY A 147 0.84 -14.24 22.42
C GLY A 147 0.79 -15.75 22.15
N SER A 148 0.68 -16.16 20.89
CA SER A 148 0.69 -17.58 20.49
C SER A 148 2.00 -18.29 20.84
N LEU A 149 3.15 -17.63 20.64
CA LEU A 149 4.46 -18.16 20.99
C LEU A 149 4.63 -18.31 22.51
N CYS A 150 4.26 -17.30 23.29
CA CYS A 150 4.28 -17.36 24.76
C CYS A 150 3.39 -18.48 25.30
N PHE A 151 2.19 -18.65 24.74
CA PHE A 151 1.27 -19.71 25.11
C PHE A 151 1.84 -21.10 24.80
N SER A 152 2.47 -21.27 23.63
CA SER A 152 3.13 -22.54 23.25
C SER A 152 4.28 -22.89 24.18
N LEU A 153 5.09 -21.92 24.59
CA LEU A 153 6.18 -22.11 25.56
C LEU A 153 5.64 -22.48 26.95
N PHE A 154 4.56 -21.83 27.39
CA PHE A 154 3.91 -22.15 28.67
C PHE A 154 3.39 -23.60 28.68
N LEU A 155 2.72 -24.05 27.61
CA LEU A 155 2.27 -25.43 27.51
C LEU A 155 3.43 -26.45 27.48
N ALA A 156 4.53 -26.12 26.80
CA ALA A 156 5.71 -26.98 26.77
C ALA A 156 6.34 -27.11 28.18
N PHE A 157 6.44 -26.01 28.92
CA PHE A 157 6.96 -26.00 30.27
C PHE A 157 6.04 -26.78 31.22
N ALA A 158 4.73 -26.58 31.17
CA ALA A 158 3.76 -27.27 31.99
C ALA A 158 3.76 -28.80 31.75
N SER A 159 4.02 -29.22 30.49
CA SER A 159 4.11 -30.66 30.18
C SER A 159 5.41 -31.34 30.63
N THR A 160 6.47 -30.57 30.94
CA THR A 160 7.76 -31.09 31.40
C THR A 160 7.82 -31.19 32.93
N SER A 161 6.94 -30.47 33.64
CA SER A 161 6.85 -30.44 35.11
C SER A 161 5.82 -31.39 35.72
N ALA A 162 5.10 -32.15 34.91
CA ALA A 162 4.13 -33.20 35.27
C ALA A 162 4.70 -34.60 34.99
#